data_c7f8a0fa4ade12ea1a63a34afb7d6c3b
#
_entry.id   c7f8a0fa4ade12ea1a63a34afb7d6c3b
#
_cell.length_a   1.000
_cell.length_b   1.000
_cell.length_c   1.000
_cell.angle_alpha   90.00
_cell.angle_beta   90.00
_cell.angle_gamma   90.00
#
_symmetry.space_group_name_H-M   'P 1'
#
loop_
_entity.id
_entity.type
_entity.pdbx_description
1 polymer ?
#
loop_
_entity_poly.entity_id
_entity_poly.type
_entity_poly.pdbx_seq_one_letter_code
_entity_poly.pdbx_strand_id
1 'polypeptide(L)'
;MELYYLITISDRDRAEMLSAIYHAAGTGMVLTKLGRGTATGEQLSSYGLDATEKAVVSTVADAEQTRQIFRAAKRKLFIDIPGNGVMMAIPLKSVAGGRTLGFLTDSTQT
;
A
#
# COMPACT_ATOMS: atom_id res chain seq x y z
N MET A 1 -8.70 -7.16 -17.79
CA MET A 1 -8.19 -7.39 -16.42
C MET A 1 -8.39 -6.13 -15.59
N GLU A 2 -9.03 -6.27 -14.46
CA GLU A 2 -9.24 -5.14 -13.57
C GLU A 2 -7.99 -4.93 -12.71
N LEU A 3 -7.54 -3.68 -12.66
CA LEU A 3 -6.36 -3.31 -11.88
C LEU A 3 -6.74 -2.32 -10.80
N TYR A 4 -5.96 -2.35 -9.74
CA TYR A 4 -6.15 -1.47 -8.58
C TYR A 4 -4.85 -0.77 -8.25
N TYR A 5 -4.96 0.46 -7.80
CA TYR A 5 -3.87 1.17 -7.19
C TYR A 5 -3.97 0.95 -5.68
N LEU A 6 -2.97 0.28 -5.12
CA LEU A 6 -2.92 0.01 -3.69
C LEU A 6 -2.06 1.04 -3.00
N ILE A 7 -2.59 1.63 -1.95
CA ILE A 7 -1.85 2.60 -1.13
C ILE A 7 -1.96 2.15 0.32
N THR A 8 -0.82 2.07 0.99
CA THR A 8 -0.77 1.81 2.42
C THR A 8 -0.04 2.95 3.11
N ILE A 9 -0.63 3.50 4.15
CA ILE A 9 -0.01 4.50 4.98
C ILE A 9 0.19 3.89 6.35
N SER A 10 1.42 3.87 6.83
CA SER A 10 1.76 3.28 8.12
C SER A 10 2.96 4.00 8.72
N ASP A 11 3.37 3.57 9.90
CA ASP A 11 4.61 4.06 10.47
C ASP A 11 5.79 3.63 9.59
N ARG A 12 6.82 4.46 9.59
CA ARG A 12 8.00 4.28 8.76
C ARG A 12 8.67 2.92 8.94
N ASP A 13 8.70 2.41 10.15
CA ASP A 13 9.37 1.15 10.47
C ASP A 13 8.67 -0.07 9.89
N ARG A 14 7.45 0.08 9.37
CA ARG A 14 6.71 -1.00 8.73
C ARG A 14 6.87 -1.06 7.22
N ALA A 15 7.59 -0.09 6.65
CA ALA A 15 7.68 0.04 5.19
C ALA A 15 8.33 -1.18 4.54
N GLU A 16 9.39 -1.73 5.14
CA GLU A 16 10.05 -2.90 4.58
C GLU A 16 9.16 -4.14 4.56
N MET A 17 8.40 -4.34 5.63
CA MET A 17 7.49 -5.48 5.68
C MET A 17 6.34 -5.33 4.68
N LEU A 18 5.82 -4.12 4.52
CA LEU A 18 4.80 -3.83 3.51
C LEU A 18 5.33 -4.08 2.10
N SER A 19 6.54 -3.63 1.83
CA SER A 19 7.17 -3.87 0.53
C SER A 19 7.33 -5.37 0.27
N ALA A 20 7.74 -6.12 1.28
CA ALA A 20 7.88 -7.57 1.17
C ALA A 20 6.53 -8.23 0.91
N ILE A 21 5.46 -7.78 1.56
CA ILE A 21 4.11 -8.30 1.33
C ILE A 21 3.68 -8.05 -0.12
N TYR A 22 3.93 -6.86 -0.64
CA TYR A 22 3.58 -6.52 -2.00
C TYR A 22 4.36 -7.38 -3.00
N HIS A 23 5.67 -7.50 -2.82
CA HIS A 23 6.50 -8.32 -3.71
C HIS A 23 6.12 -9.80 -3.65
N ALA A 24 5.79 -10.30 -2.48
CA ALA A 24 5.38 -11.70 -2.33
C ALA A 24 4.10 -12.02 -3.09
N ALA A 25 3.25 -11.02 -3.31
CA ALA A 25 2.04 -11.19 -4.10
C ALA A 25 2.31 -11.10 -5.62
N GLY A 26 3.53 -10.78 -6.02
CA GLY A 26 3.91 -10.75 -7.42
C GLY A 26 3.73 -9.41 -8.11
N THR A 27 3.61 -8.33 -7.36
CA THR A 27 3.52 -7.00 -7.99
C THR A 27 4.90 -6.59 -8.54
N GLY A 28 4.88 -5.83 -9.63
CA GLY A 28 6.12 -5.51 -10.34
C GLY A 28 6.97 -4.47 -9.66
N MET A 29 6.39 -3.34 -9.29
CA MET A 29 7.12 -2.24 -8.70
C MET A 29 6.40 -1.74 -7.46
N VAL A 30 7.16 -1.54 -6.39
CA VAL A 30 6.64 -1.00 -5.15
C VAL A 30 7.29 0.36 -4.93
N LEU A 31 6.47 1.38 -4.77
CA LEU A 31 6.94 2.73 -4.53
C LEU A 31 6.78 3.06 -3.06
N THR A 32 7.83 3.57 -2.46
CA THR A 32 7.80 3.98 -1.06
C THR A 32 8.17 5.44 -0.96
N LYS A 33 7.33 6.21 -0.27
CA LYS A 33 7.58 7.61 -0.02
C LYS A 33 7.47 7.86 1.47
N LEU A 34 8.44 8.57 2.02
CA LEU A 34 8.40 8.96 3.43
C LEU A 34 7.74 10.32 3.55
N GLY A 35 6.97 10.48 4.61
CA GLY A 35 6.29 11.72 4.90
C GLY A 35 6.11 11.91 6.38
N ARG A 36 5.54 13.04 6.73
CA ARG A 36 5.26 13.33 8.13
C ARG A 36 3.76 13.58 8.29
N GLY A 37 3.16 12.88 9.25
CA GLY A 37 1.78 13.13 9.59
C GLY A 37 1.66 14.46 10.34
N THR A 38 0.69 15.27 9.94
CA THR A 38 0.44 16.57 10.58
C THR A 38 -0.86 16.58 11.36
N ALA A 39 -1.41 15.43 11.63
CA ALA A 39 -2.65 15.32 12.38
C ALA A 39 -2.43 15.84 13.81
N THR A 40 -3.33 16.70 14.26
CA THR A 40 -3.30 17.24 15.61
C THR A 40 -4.58 16.84 16.33
N GLY A 41 -4.47 16.60 17.64
CA GLY A 41 -5.61 16.27 18.45
C GLY A 41 -5.40 14.99 19.24
N GLU A 42 -5.96 14.96 20.45
CA GLU A 42 -5.79 13.82 21.36
C GLU A 42 -6.38 12.53 20.79
N GLN A 43 -7.49 12.64 20.05
CA GLN A 43 -8.11 11.46 19.46
C GLN A 43 -7.20 10.81 18.43
N LEU A 44 -6.50 11.61 17.65
CA LEU A 44 -5.59 11.10 16.64
C LEU A 44 -4.37 10.47 17.27
N SER A 45 -3.86 11.06 18.35
CA SER A 45 -2.76 10.48 19.11
C SER A 45 -3.12 9.12 19.69
N SER A 46 -4.34 8.96 20.18
CA SER A 46 -4.77 7.69 20.77
C SER A 46 -4.90 6.57 19.74
N TYR A 47 -5.00 6.91 18.45
CA TYR A 47 -4.99 5.94 17.36
C TYR A 47 -3.60 5.78 16.72
N GLY A 48 -2.58 6.40 17.32
CA GLY A 48 -1.23 6.35 16.76
C GLY A 48 -1.05 7.21 15.52
N LEU A 49 -1.91 8.20 15.33
CA LEU A 49 -1.89 9.07 14.16
C LEU A 49 -1.33 10.46 14.48
N ASP A 50 -0.48 10.55 15.48
CA ASP A 50 0.19 11.79 15.84
C ASP A 50 1.27 12.14 14.81
N ALA A 51 1.96 13.26 15.04
CA ALA A 51 2.94 13.81 14.11
C ALA A 51 4.24 12.98 14.14
N THR A 52 4.21 11.79 13.55
CA THR A 52 5.38 10.93 13.43
C THR A 52 5.70 10.70 11.96
N GLU A 53 6.89 10.16 11.70
CA GLU A 53 7.28 9.82 10.36
C GLU A 53 6.43 8.66 9.84
N LYS A 54 5.87 8.84 8.66
CA LYS A 54 5.02 7.85 8.00
C LYS A 54 5.64 7.40 6.70
N ALA A 55 5.28 6.20 6.29
CA ALA A 55 5.62 5.68 4.98
C ALA A 55 4.34 5.49 4.17
N VAL A 56 4.39 5.89 2.92
CA VAL A 56 3.33 5.61 1.95
C VAL A 56 3.91 4.59 0.98
N VAL A 57 3.36 3.39 0.99
CA VAL A 57 3.82 2.29 0.14
C VAL A 57 2.72 1.97 -0.84
N SER A 58 3.04 1.99 -2.13
CA SER A 58 2.02 1.81 -3.15
C SER A 58 2.50 0.90 -4.27
N THR A 59 1.55 0.29 -4.95
CA THR A 59 1.79 -0.55 -6.10
C THR A 59 0.52 -0.65 -6.93
N VAL A 60 0.63 -1.28 -8.09
CA VAL A 60 -0.54 -1.63 -8.91
C VAL A 60 -0.69 -3.14 -8.90
N ALA A 61 -1.90 -3.62 -8.69
CA ALA A 61 -2.16 -5.03 -8.51
C ALA A 61 -3.50 -5.42 -9.15
N ASP A 62 -3.63 -6.68 -9.55
CA ASP A 62 -4.91 -7.21 -9.99
C ASP A 62 -5.77 -7.61 -8.78
N ALA A 63 -6.96 -8.14 -9.03
CA ALA A 63 -7.90 -8.47 -7.96
C ALA A 63 -7.36 -9.57 -7.04
N GLU A 64 -6.70 -10.58 -7.58
CA GLU A 64 -6.16 -11.67 -6.78
C GLU A 64 -4.99 -11.22 -5.93
N GLN A 65 -4.08 -10.46 -6.51
CA GLN A 65 -2.96 -9.89 -5.77
C GLN A 65 -3.46 -8.99 -4.64
N THR A 66 -4.49 -8.19 -4.92
CA THR A 66 -5.08 -7.31 -3.91
C THR A 66 -5.61 -8.11 -2.73
N ARG A 67 -6.32 -9.21 -2.98
CA ARG A 67 -6.82 -10.08 -1.91
C ARG A 67 -5.68 -10.66 -1.08
N GLN A 68 -4.63 -11.13 -1.73
CA GLN A 68 -3.47 -11.70 -1.04
C GLN A 68 -2.79 -10.66 -0.18
N ILE A 69 -2.63 -9.44 -0.70
CA ILE A 69 -1.99 -8.35 0.03
C ILE A 69 -2.80 -7.97 1.26
N PHE A 70 -4.11 -7.80 1.10
CA PHE A 70 -4.98 -7.44 2.24
C PHE A 70 -4.94 -8.52 3.31
N ARG A 71 -4.99 -9.78 2.91
CA ARG A 71 -4.95 -10.90 3.85
C ARG A 71 -3.62 -10.94 4.61
N ALA A 72 -2.50 -10.77 3.89
CA ALA A 72 -1.19 -10.78 4.52
C ALA A 72 -1.01 -9.58 5.47
N ALA A 73 -1.52 -8.41 5.09
CA ALA A 73 -1.43 -7.22 5.92
C ALA A 73 -2.23 -7.39 7.22
N LYS A 74 -3.39 -8.02 7.16
CA LYS A 74 -4.17 -8.30 8.37
C LYS A 74 -3.45 -9.27 9.28
N ARG A 75 -2.85 -10.33 8.72
CA ARG A 75 -2.19 -11.35 9.53
C ARG A 75 -0.86 -10.90 10.11
N LYS A 76 -0.06 -10.21 9.30
CA LYS A 76 1.33 -9.90 9.67
C LYS A 76 1.48 -8.54 10.30
N LEU A 77 0.65 -7.58 9.91
CA LEU A 77 0.76 -6.20 10.37
C LEU A 77 -0.42 -5.77 11.22
N PHE A 78 -1.47 -6.60 11.29
CA PHE A 78 -2.70 -6.25 12.01
C PHE A 78 -3.23 -4.90 11.54
N ILE A 79 -3.27 -4.73 10.22
CA ILE A 79 -3.57 -3.44 9.61
C ILE A 79 -4.97 -2.93 9.93
N ASP A 80 -5.89 -3.82 10.28
CA ASP A 80 -7.26 -3.47 10.65
C ASP A 80 -7.40 -3.00 12.08
N ILE A 81 -6.33 -3.03 12.88
CA ILE A 81 -6.36 -2.52 14.25
C ILE A 81 -6.00 -1.03 14.21
N PRO A 82 -6.81 -0.16 14.86
CA PRO A 82 -6.50 1.27 14.88
C PRO A 82 -5.08 1.56 15.35
N GLY A 83 -4.41 2.47 14.66
CA GLY A 83 -3.04 2.85 14.96
C GLY A 83 -2.00 2.12 14.12
N ASN A 84 -2.38 1.04 13.43
CA ASN A 84 -1.43 0.25 12.65
C ASN A 84 -1.37 0.66 11.18
N GLY A 85 -2.13 1.67 10.80
CA GLY A 85 -2.11 2.19 9.45
C GLY A 85 -3.42 1.98 8.72
N VAL A 86 -3.41 2.29 7.43
CA VAL A 86 -4.57 2.11 6.56
C VAL A 86 -4.11 1.62 5.20
N MET A 87 -4.85 0.70 4.63
CA MET A 87 -4.59 0.16 3.30
C MET A 87 -5.84 0.34 2.44
N MET A 88 -5.65 0.87 1.24
CA MET A 88 -6.75 1.18 0.33
C MET A 88 -6.47 0.60 -1.03
N ALA A 89 -7.52 0.15 -1.71
CA ALA A 89 -7.45 -0.29 -3.09
C ALA A 89 -8.39 0.57 -3.92
N ILE A 90 -7.85 1.19 -4.95
CA ILE A 90 -8.61 2.12 -5.81
C ILE A 90 -8.65 1.52 -7.22
N PRO A 91 -9.84 1.24 -7.75
CA PRO A 91 -9.93 0.71 -9.12
C PRO A 91 -9.41 1.73 -10.14
N LEU A 92 -8.62 1.25 -11.09
CA LEU A 92 -8.13 2.06 -12.19
C LEU A 92 -9.12 2.01 -13.33
N LYS A 93 -9.58 3.18 -13.79
CA LYS A 93 -10.51 3.27 -14.91
C LYS A 93 -9.80 3.41 -16.25
N SER A 94 -8.72 4.17 -16.27
CA SER A 94 -7.97 4.39 -17.50
C SER A 94 -6.52 4.70 -17.16
N VAL A 95 -5.64 4.37 -18.09
CA VAL A 95 -4.20 4.57 -17.92
C VAL A 95 -3.62 5.04 -19.24
N ALA A 96 -2.82 6.09 -19.19
CA ALA A 96 -1.92 6.45 -20.27
C ALA A 96 -0.56 5.83 -19.96
N GLY A 97 0.18 5.45 -20.98
CA GLY A 97 1.48 4.82 -20.76
C GLY A 97 1.37 3.33 -20.43
N GLY A 98 0.69 2.57 -21.30
CA GLY A 98 0.42 1.15 -21.04
C GLY A 98 1.66 0.30 -20.86
N ARG A 99 2.78 0.64 -21.52
CA ARG A 99 4.02 -0.11 -21.36
C ARG A 99 4.59 0.06 -19.96
N THR A 100 4.54 1.28 -19.46
CA THR A 100 4.98 1.56 -18.09
C THR A 100 4.12 0.82 -17.09
N LEU A 101 2.81 0.76 -17.33
CA LEU A 101 1.91 -0.01 -16.48
C LEU A 101 2.32 -1.49 -16.44
N GLY A 102 2.74 -2.04 -17.56
CA GLY A 102 3.22 -3.41 -17.62
C GLY A 102 4.39 -3.65 -16.70
N PHE A 103 5.31 -2.70 -16.59
CA PHE A 103 6.42 -2.80 -15.64
C PHE A 103 5.92 -2.72 -14.19
N LEU A 104 4.96 -1.85 -13.92
CA LEU A 104 4.44 -1.68 -12.55
C LEU A 104 3.70 -2.93 -12.07
N THR A 105 3.08 -3.65 -12.96
CA THR A 105 2.31 -4.84 -12.61
C THR A 105 3.08 -6.14 -12.83
N ASP A 106 4.34 -6.04 -13.24
CA ASP A 106 5.16 -7.19 -13.61
C ASP A 106 4.50 -8.04 -14.70
N SER A 107 3.76 -7.38 -15.60
CA SER A 107 3.11 -8.05 -16.70
C SER A 107 4.04 -8.07 -17.90
N THR A 108 4.20 -9.24 -18.51
CA THR A 108 4.97 -9.38 -19.74
C THR A 108 4.12 -9.19 -20.99
N GLN A 109 2.82 -9.06 -20.80
CA GLN A 109 1.90 -8.82 -21.91
C GLN A 109 1.74 -7.34 -22.16
N THR A 110 1.91 -6.96 -23.38
CA THR A 110 1.75 -5.57 -23.79
C THR A 110 0.62 -5.46 -24.79
#